data_2392830b5f88cdb4c9188d8fc726bd10
#
_entry.id   2392830b5f88cdb4c9188d8fc726bd10
#
_cell.length_a   1.000
_cell.length_b   1.000
_cell.length_c   1.000
_cell.angle_alpha   90.00
_cell.angle_beta   90.00
_cell.angle_gamma   90.00
#
_symmetry.space_group_name_H-M   'P 1'
#
loop_
_entity.id
_entity.type
_entity.pdbx_description
1 polymer ?
#
loop_
_entity_poly.entity_id
_entity_poly.type
_entity_poly.pdbx_seq_one_letter_code
_entity_poly.pdbx_strand_id
1 'polypeptide(L)'
;KAMARNLGVGLGEEIVVLGSQKEGGIAALVLSVSGIFSSGNVQYDRAFAFVRLSTAQQAFGLGDEVHALTLKLTDIDYVDEATGFVSKRLPDEAIARGWPEISPETYQAIRADDVSGIAMMALIMVLTLFSIANTFSMMVFERTREFGMLLSLGMRPWGIIRQVQLEAMGIWAIGAIIATVLNVGITYLGLTVGVPIPAEVNEMVKGFYFIFPERFYPAFSVGSLVAAPLIFLVGIQVAAFVGSVKILWLEPVTAMRSE
;
A
#
# COMPACT_ATOMS: atom_id res chain seq x y z
N LYS A 1 24.96 15.58 6.78
CA LYS A 1 24.92 17.06 6.53
C LYS A 1 24.49 17.82 7.78
N ALA A 2 23.41 17.41 8.45
CA ALA A 2 22.96 18.12 9.67
C ALA A 2 23.97 18.02 10.83
N MET A 3 24.59 16.84 11.04
CA MET A 3 25.68 16.67 12.03
C MET A 3 26.84 17.58 11.76
N ALA A 4 27.38 17.63 10.53
CA ALA A 4 28.50 18.48 10.15
C ALA A 4 28.20 19.97 10.42
N ARG A 5 26.99 20.42 10.09
CA ARG A 5 26.53 21.77 10.39
C ARG A 5 26.47 22.07 11.89
N ASN A 6 25.98 21.10 12.70
CA ASN A 6 25.87 21.28 14.16
C ASN A 6 27.23 21.30 14.84
N LEU A 7 28.19 20.53 14.34
CA LEU A 7 29.56 20.49 14.83
C LEU A 7 30.42 21.64 14.28
N GLY A 8 29.94 22.34 13.25
CA GLY A 8 30.67 23.41 12.58
C GLY A 8 31.89 22.93 11.78
N VAL A 9 31.83 21.68 11.26
CA VAL A 9 32.94 21.03 10.55
C VAL A 9 32.69 20.89 9.07
N GLY A 10 33.74 21.09 8.27
CA GLY A 10 33.77 20.89 6.82
C GLY A 10 34.58 19.67 6.38
N LEU A 11 34.79 19.57 5.05
CA LEU A 11 35.63 18.51 4.48
C LEU A 11 37.12 18.76 4.86
N GLY A 12 37.78 17.68 5.27
CA GLY A 12 39.19 17.71 5.68
C GLY A 12 39.42 18.12 7.13
N GLU A 13 38.43 18.64 7.83
CA GLU A 13 38.53 18.97 9.25
C GLU A 13 38.45 17.72 10.14
N GLU A 14 38.96 17.82 11.35
CA GLU A 14 39.03 16.74 12.31
C GLU A 14 37.86 16.78 13.28
N ILE A 15 37.32 15.57 13.58
CA ILE A 15 36.33 15.36 14.62
C ILE A 15 36.85 14.34 15.61
N VAL A 16 36.53 14.55 16.90
CA VAL A 16 36.85 13.58 17.96
C VAL A 16 35.59 12.79 18.32
N VAL A 17 35.68 11.46 18.19
CA VAL A 17 34.62 10.55 18.62
C VAL A 17 35.06 9.92 19.95
N LEU A 18 34.23 10.07 20.96
CA LEU A 18 34.45 9.49 22.28
C LEU A 18 33.42 8.38 22.54
N GLY A 19 33.87 7.28 23.14
CA GLY A 19 33.01 6.16 23.52
C GLY A 19 33.65 5.29 24.58
N SER A 20 33.05 4.14 24.86
CA SER A 20 33.59 3.14 25.78
C SER A 20 34.14 1.92 25.01
N GLN A 21 35.28 1.41 25.43
CA GLN A 21 35.83 0.16 24.88
C GLN A 21 35.10 -1.05 25.45
N LYS A 22 35.14 -2.19 24.78
CA LYS A 22 34.49 -3.44 25.14
C LYS A 22 34.96 -3.93 26.54
N GLU A 23 36.24 -3.87 26.82
CA GLU A 23 36.86 -4.34 28.08
C GLU A 23 36.90 -3.26 29.17
N GLY A 24 36.25 -2.13 28.96
CA GLY A 24 36.32 -0.96 29.87
C GLY A 24 37.44 -0.01 29.47
N GLY A 25 37.23 1.26 29.73
CA GLY A 25 38.13 2.33 29.33
C GLY A 25 37.47 3.29 28.31
N ILE A 26 38.20 4.34 27.97
CA ILE A 26 37.72 5.36 27.07
C ILE A 26 38.29 5.09 25.66
N ALA A 27 37.39 4.92 24.68
CA ALA A 27 37.75 4.95 23.26
C ALA A 27 37.76 6.42 22.80
N ALA A 28 38.85 6.89 22.23
CA ALA A 28 38.94 8.18 21.61
C ALA A 28 39.51 8.04 20.19
N LEU A 29 38.78 8.53 19.22
CA LEU A 29 39.19 8.55 17.81
C LEU A 29 39.25 9.98 17.30
N VAL A 30 40.37 10.31 16.66
CA VAL A 30 40.46 11.53 15.84
C VAL A 30 40.25 11.09 14.38
N LEU A 31 39.21 11.62 13.75
CA LEU A 31 38.82 11.28 12.39
C LEU A 31 38.79 12.51 11.51
N SER A 32 39.35 12.41 10.31
CA SER A 32 39.24 13.47 9.30
C SER A 32 37.94 13.25 8.47
N VAL A 33 37.16 14.31 8.30
CA VAL A 33 35.92 14.29 7.52
C VAL A 33 36.24 14.16 6.03
N SER A 34 36.03 12.94 5.48
CA SER A 34 36.29 12.64 4.07
C SER A 34 35.08 12.90 3.17
N GLY A 35 33.88 13.03 3.73
CA GLY A 35 32.67 13.27 2.97
C GLY A 35 31.50 13.69 3.85
N ILE A 36 30.56 14.45 3.29
CA ILE A 36 29.32 14.88 3.94
C ILE A 36 28.15 14.40 3.09
N PHE A 37 27.36 13.49 3.63
CA PHE A 37 26.17 12.96 2.99
C PHE A 37 24.88 13.62 3.52
N SER A 38 23.80 13.48 2.78
CA SER A 38 22.45 13.79 3.22
C SER A 38 21.53 12.64 2.83
N SER A 39 20.84 12.07 3.82
CA SER A 39 19.89 10.98 3.61
C SER A 39 18.48 11.47 3.27
N GLY A 40 18.22 12.78 3.40
CA GLY A 40 16.87 13.35 3.37
C GLY A 40 16.19 13.37 4.74
N ASN A 41 16.63 12.55 5.69
CA ASN A 41 16.15 12.55 7.06
C ASN A 41 17.09 13.33 7.98
N VAL A 42 16.60 14.44 8.51
CA VAL A 42 17.40 15.34 9.37
C VAL A 42 17.83 14.65 10.67
N GLN A 43 17.01 13.78 11.23
CA GLN A 43 17.33 13.03 12.46
C GLN A 43 18.45 12.03 12.21
N TYR A 44 18.33 11.26 11.11
CA TYR A 44 19.38 10.35 10.67
C TYR A 44 20.69 11.09 10.38
N ASP A 45 20.61 12.20 9.65
CA ASP A 45 21.76 13.05 9.31
C ASP A 45 22.42 13.68 10.56
N ARG A 46 21.74 13.75 11.70
CA ARG A 46 22.26 14.22 12.98
C ARG A 46 22.89 13.12 13.83
N ALA A 47 22.41 11.89 13.70
CA ALA A 47 22.75 10.78 14.61
C ALA A 47 23.84 9.88 14.04
N PHE A 48 23.97 9.77 12.71
CA PHE A 48 24.82 8.76 12.08
C PHE A 48 26.04 9.36 11.37
N ALA A 49 27.18 8.68 11.58
CA ALA A 49 28.40 8.87 10.84
C ALA A 49 28.92 7.52 10.36
N PHE A 50 29.53 7.48 9.18
CA PHE A 50 30.14 6.28 8.63
C PHE A 50 31.66 6.34 8.79
N VAL A 51 32.25 5.25 9.27
CA VAL A 51 33.68 5.09 9.45
C VAL A 51 34.09 3.71 8.94
N ARG A 52 35.34 3.53 8.59
CA ARG A 52 35.86 2.22 8.21
C ARG A 52 35.73 1.24 9.38
N LEU A 53 35.24 0.01 9.10
CA LEU A 53 35.04 -1.00 10.13
C LEU A 53 36.31 -1.28 10.94
N SER A 54 37.45 -1.46 10.28
CA SER A 54 38.73 -1.69 10.93
C SER A 54 39.15 -0.57 11.90
N THR A 55 38.86 0.70 11.54
CA THR A 55 39.14 1.84 12.41
C THR A 55 38.24 1.83 13.65
N ALA A 56 36.94 1.49 13.49
CA ALA A 56 36.03 1.35 14.62
C ALA A 56 36.42 0.16 15.51
N GLN A 57 36.74 -0.98 14.96
CA GLN A 57 37.15 -2.18 15.69
C GLN A 57 38.41 -1.92 16.52
N GLN A 58 39.40 -1.28 15.95
CA GLN A 58 40.65 -0.95 16.66
C GLN A 58 40.41 0.03 17.82
N ALA A 59 39.60 1.04 17.60
CA ALA A 59 39.37 2.07 18.60
C ALA A 59 38.49 1.61 19.76
N PHE A 60 37.49 0.81 19.47
CA PHE A 60 36.57 0.27 20.48
C PHE A 60 37.03 -1.06 21.10
N GLY A 61 38.17 -1.58 20.68
CA GLY A 61 38.72 -2.83 21.21
C GLY A 61 37.87 -4.07 20.86
N LEU A 62 37.28 -4.09 19.66
CA LEU A 62 36.36 -5.13 19.25
C LEU A 62 37.06 -6.36 18.59
N GLY A 63 38.37 -6.27 18.30
CA GLY A 63 39.05 -7.30 17.50
C GLY A 63 38.39 -7.45 16.13
N ASP A 64 37.99 -8.68 15.76
CA ASP A 64 37.28 -8.96 14.52
C ASP A 64 35.75 -9.02 14.68
N GLU A 65 35.24 -8.60 15.85
CA GLU A 65 33.80 -8.62 16.13
C GLU A 65 33.05 -7.41 15.58
N VAL A 66 31.75 -7.57 15.44
CA VAL A 66 30.81 -6.51 15.07
C VAL A 66 29.57 -6.59 15.96
N HIS A 67 28.96 -5.44 16.27
CA HIS A 67 27.74 -5.39 17.07
C HIS A 67 26.51 -5.85 16.28
N ALA A 68 26.44 -5.51 15.00
CA ALA A 68 25.35 -5.88 14.14
C ALA A 68 25.82 -5.99 12.69
N LEU A 69 25.27 -6.96 11.98
CA LEU A 69 25.44 -7.15 10.54
C LEU A 69 24.08 -6.93 9.86
N THR A 70 24.01 -5.96 8.96
CA THR A 70 22.79 -5.68 8.21
C THR A 70 22.83 -6.42 6.88
N LEU A 71 21.81 -7.24 6.62
CA LEU A 71 21.58 -7.92 5.35
C LEU A 71 20.49 -7.18 4.59
N LYS A 72 20.76 -6.83 3.32
CA LYS A 72 19.77 -6.25 2.43
C LYS A 72 19.23 -7.35 1.50
N LEU A 73 17.93 -7.57 1.54
CA LEU A 73 17.24 -8.50 0.65
C LEU A 73 16.79 -7.79 -0.62
N THR A 74 16.57 -8.58 -1.67
CA THR A 74 16.07 -8.08 -2.97
C THR A 74 14.59 -7.73 -2.89
N ASP A 75 13.85 -8.47 -2.06
CA ASP A 75 12.41 -8.28 -1.88
C ASP A 75 12.05 -8.41 -0.40
N ILE A 76 11.06 -7.63 0.03
CA ILE A 76 10.57 -7.59 1.41
C ILE A 76 9.84 -8.88 1.80
N ASP A 77 9.25 -9.58 0.84
CA ASP A 77 8.50 -10.82 1.07
C ASP A 77 9.38 -11.97 1.57
N TYR A 78 10.70 -11.90 1.32
CA TYR A 78 11.65 -12.92 1.78
C TYR A 78 12.21 -12.68 3.18
N VAL A 79 11.74 -11.67 3.92
CA VAL A 79 12.31 -11.31 5.23
C VAL A 79 12.16 -12.46 6.23
N ASP A 80 10.99 -13.07 6.34
CA ASP A 80 10.72 -14.14 7.30
C ASP A 80 11.51 -15.41 6.95
N GLU A 81 11.56 -15.76 5.67
CA GLU A 81 12.33 -16.92 5.20
C GLU A 81 13.83 -16.72 5.43
N ALA A 82 14.36 -15.54 5.07
CA ALA A 82 15.77 -15.20 5.27
C ALA A 82 16.15 -15.15 6.73
N THR A 83 15.29 -14.57 7.58
CA THR A 83 15.51 -14.53 9.04
C THR A 83 15.56 -15.94 9.60
N GLY A 84 14.63 -16.82 9.21
CA GLY A 84 14.63 -18.23 9.63
C GLY A 84 15.83 -19.03 9.09
N PHE A 85 16.28 -18.73 7.87
CA PHE A 85 17.47 -19.36 7.29
C PHE A 85 18.76 -18.96 8.01
N VAL A 86 18.89 -17.68 8.32
CA VAL A 86 20.06 -17.11 9.02
C VAL A 86 20.09 -17.58 10.46
N SER A 87 18.98 -17.53 11.20
CA SER A 87 18.89 -17.96 12.60
C SER A 87 19.36 -19.37 12.83
N LYS A 88 19.11 -20.30 11.89
CA LYS A 88 19.54 -21.70 11.99
C LYS A 88 21.06 -21.90 11.83
N ARG A 89 21.79 -20.88 11.39
CA ARG A 89 23.22 -20.93 11.08
C ARG A 89 24.07 -20.01 11.94
N LEU A 90 23.43 -19.20 12.74
CA LEU A 90 24.12 -18.31 13.69
C LEU A 90 24.60 -19.10 14.92
N PRO A 91 25.73 -18.70 15.51
CA PRO A 91 26.13 -19.18 16.82
C PRO A 91 25.13 -18.72 17.89
N ASP A 92 25.09 -19.42 19.03
CA ASP A 92 24.14 -19.15 20.14
C ASP A 92 24.20 -17.72 20.70
N GLU A 93 25.30 -17.02 20.47
CA GLU A 93 25.55 -15.64 20.94
C GLU A 93 24.94 -14.57 19.97
N ALA A 94 24.49 -14.97 18.78
CA ALA A 94 23.99 -14.05 17.77
C ALA A 94 22.50 -14.31 17.45
N ILE A 95 21.75 -13.24 17.24
CA ILE A 95 20.30 -13.29 16.99
C ILE A 95 20.02 -12.63 15.64
N ALA A 96 19.31 -13.33 14.75
CA ALA A 96 18.75 -12.71 13.55
C ALA A 96 17.40 -12.09 13.87
N ARG A 97 17.21 -10.85 13.42
CA ARG A 97 15.93 -10.13 13.54
C ARG A 97 15.52 -9.56 12.20
N GLY A 98 14.26 -9.73 11.85
CA GLY A 98 13.68 -9.06 10.70
C GLY A 98 13.41 -7.57 11.01
N TRP A 99 13.28 -6.76 9.97
CA TRP A 99 12.98 -5.34 10.12
C TRP A 99 11.70 -5.04 10.96
N PRO A 100 10.62 -5.88 10.94
CA PRO A 100 9.45 -5.66 11.77
C PRO A 100 9.74 -5.69 13.27
N GLU A 101 10.72 -6.49 13.70
CA GLU A 101 11.15 -6.56 15.10
C GLU A 101 12.09 -5.39 15.47
N ILE A 102 12.90 -4.94 14.49
CA ILE A 102 13.85 -3.83 14.71
C ILE A 102 13.11 -2.49 14.74
N SER A 103 12.07 -2.34 13.93
CA SER A 103 11.27 -1.12 13.81
C SER A 103 9.77 -1.40 13.94
N PRO A 104 9.29 -1.81 15.12
CA PRO A 104 7.90 -2.19 15.33
C PRO A 104 6.93 -1.02 15.07
N GLU A 105 7.36 0.22 15.30
CA GLU A 105 6.56 1.42 15.02
C GLU A 105 6.30 1.58 13.52
N THR A 106 7.33 1.39 12.70
CA THR A 106 7.19 1.44 11.22
C THR A 106 6.29 0.32 10.73
N TYR A 107 6.46 -0.90 11.26
CA TYR A 107 5.61 -2.04 10.91
C TYR A 107 4.14 -1.78 11.26
N GLN A 108 3.86 -1.28 12.46
CA GLN A 108 2.50 -0.93 12.88
C GLN A 108 1.90 0.18 12.03
N ALA A 109 2.69 1.19 11.65
CA ALA A 109 2.23 2.27 10.78
C ALA A 109 1.82 1.74 9.38
N ILE A 110 2.63 0.86 8.79
CA ILE A 110 2.31 0.21 7.49
C ILE A 110 1.02 -0.62 7.62
N ARG A 111 0.91 -1.43 8.68
CA ARG A 111 -0.30 -2.23 8.93
C ARG A 111 -1.56 -1.38 9.15
N ALA A 112 -1.43 -0.26 9.84
CA ALA A 112 -2.53 0.67 10.03
C ALA A 112 -2.96 1.32 8.71
N ASP A 113 -2.01 1.65 7.84
CA ASP A 113 -2.28 2.18 6.50
C ASP A 113 -2.99 1.15 5.62
N ASP A 114 -2.52 -0.10 5.60
CA ASP A 114 -3.18 -1.21 4.89
C ASP A 114 -4.63 -1.40 5.34
N VAL A 115 -4.87 -1.45 6.66
CA VAL A 115 -6.23 -1.59 7.22
C VAL A 115 -7.11 -0.40 6.84
N SER A 116 -6.56 0.81 6.92
CA SER A 116 -7.28 2.03 6.54
C SER A 116 -7.62 2.05 5.05
N GLY A 117 -6.70 1.62 4.20
CA GLY A 117 -6.90 1.48 2.76
C GLY A 117 -8.01 0.49 2.42
N ILE A 118 -8.00 -0.69 3.05
CA ILE A 118 -9.05 -1.70 2.90
C ILE A 118 -10.41 -1.17 3.36
N ALA A 119 -10.45 -0.50 4.52
CA ALA A 119 -11.69 0.08 5.06
C ALA A 119 -12.26 1.16 4.14
N MET A 120 -11.41 2.04 3.60
CA MET A 120 -11.81 3.08 2.65
C MET A 120 -12.34 2.47 1.35
N MET A 121 -11.65 1.45 0.81
CA MET A 121 -12.09 0.74 -0.39
C MET A 121 -13.44 0.04 -0.16
N ALA A 122 -13.63 -0.62 0.99
CA ALA A 122 -14.90 -1.25 1.36
C ALA A 122 -16.03 -0.22 1.45
N LEU A 123 -15.79 0.95 2.05
CA LEU A 123 -16.77 2.03 2.14
C LEU A 123 -17.20 2.52 0.75
N ILE A 124 -16.24 2.82 -0.12
CA ILE A 124 -16.51 3.26 -1.49
C ILE A 124 -17.30 2.20 -2.25
N MET A 125 -16.91 0.92 -2.09
CA MET A 125 -17.61 -0.21 -2.72
C MET A 125 -19.07 -0.29 -2.25
N VAL A 126 -19.35 -0.20 -0.95
CA VAL A 126 -20.72 -0.22 -0.41
C VAL A 126 -21.55 0.94 -0.96
N LEU A 127 -21.01 2.16 -0.97
CA LEU A 127 -21.70 3.32 -1.52
C LEU A 127 -22.02 3.14 -3.02
N THR A 128 -21.06 2.63 -3.78
CA THR A 128 -21.22 2.36 -5.21
C THR A 128 -22.28 1.30 -5.47
N LEU A 129 -22.23 0.18 -4.74
CA LEU A 129 -23.21 -0.90 -4.87
C LEU A 129 -24.62 -0.46 -4.47
N PHE A 130 -24.76 0.38 -3.44
CA PHE A 130 -26.04 0.97 -3.06
C PHE A 130 -26.60 1.87 -4.19
N SER A 131 -25.75 2.71 -4.78
CA SER A 131 -26.13 3.55 -5.93
C SER A 131 -26.57 2.70 -7.13
N ILE A 132 -25.86 1.63 -7.43
CA ILE A 132 -26.20 0.69 -8.51
C ILE A 132 -27.53 0.00 -8.22
N ALA A 133 -27.75 -0.51 -7.00
CA ALA A 133 -29.00 -1.13 -6.60
C ALA A 133 -30.19 -0.19 -6.76
N ASN A 134 -30.01 1.10 -6.39
CA ASN A 134 -31.02 2.12 -6.59
C ASN A 134 -31.32 2.35 -8.07
N THR A 135 -30.28 2.42 -8.90
CA THR A 135 -30.42 2.59 -10.36
C THR A 135 -31.17 1.40 -11.01
N PHE A 136 -30.84 0.15 -10.66
CA PHE A 136 -31.57 -1.00 -11.14
C PHE A 136 -33.01 -1.06 -10.61
N SER A 137 -33.25 -0.64 -9.38
CA SER A 137 -34.61 -0.53 -8.85
C SER A 137 -35.45 0.45 -9.67
N MET A 138 -34.90 1.64 -10.01
CA MET A 138 -35.56 2.64 -10.83
C MET A 138 -35.83 2.12 -12.24
N MET A 139 -34.82 1.49 -12.88
CA MET A 139 -34.97 0.86 -14.19
C MET A 139 -36.09 -0.17 -14.21
N VAL A 140 -36.22 -1.00 -13.19
CA VAL A 140 -37.31 -1.98 -13.07
C VAL A 140 -38.67 -1.27 -12.94
N PHE A 141 -38.77 -0.18 -12.18
CA PHE A 141 -39.99 0.60 -12.07
C PHE A 141 -40.40 1.22 -13.42
N GLU A 142 -39.48 1.85 -14.13
CA GLU A 142 -39.74 2.47 -15.43
C GLU A 142 -40.21 1.44 -16.47
N ARG A 143 -39.67 0.21 -16.42
CA ARG A 143 -39.98 -0.88 -17.36
C ARG A 143 -41.05 -1.85 -16.85
N THR A 144 -41.76 -1.50 -15.74
CA THR A 144 -42.76 -2.39 -15.15
C THR A 144 -43.84 -2.82 -16.13
N ARG A 145 -44.30 -1.91 -17.01
CA ARG A 145 -45.31 -2.20 -18.04
C ARG A 145 -44.78 -3.21 -19.10
N GLU A 146 -43.53 -3.07 -19.52
CA GLU A 146 -42.88 -4.01 -20.44
C GLU A 146 -42.79 -5.40 -19.81
N PHE A 147 -42.37 -5.47 -18.54
CA PHE A 147 -42.29 -6.72 -17.80
C PHE A 147 -43.67 -7.34 -17.58
N GLY A 148 -44.69 -6.53 -17.30
CA GLY A 148 -46.07 -6.98 -17.23
C GLY A 148 -46.57 -7.62 -18.53
N MET A 149 -46.26 -7.06 -19.68
CA MET A 149 -46.56 -7.66 -21.00
C MET A 149 -45.84 -8.97 -21.20
N LEU A 150 -44.55 -9.07 -20.88
CA LEU A 150 -43.78 -10.32 -20.97
C LEU A 150 -44.36 -11.42 -20.09
N LEU A 151 -44.79 -11.10 -18.86
CA LEU A 151 -45.44 -12.03 -17.95
C LEU A 151 -46.82 -12.51 -18.52
N SER A 152 -47.59 -11.63 -19.14
CA SER A 152 -48.87 -11.97 -19.77
C SER A 152 -48.71 -12.89 -20.99
N LEU A 153 -47.59 -12.80 -21.68
CA LEU A 153 -47.18 -13.69 -22.79
C LEU A 153 -46.61 -15.04 -22.29
N GLY A 154 -46.60 -15.28 -20.97
CA GLY A 154 -46.18 -16.54 -20.38
C GLY A 154 -44.70 -16.63 -19.99
N MET A 155 -43.95 -15.51 -20.06
CA MET A 155 -42.60 -15.50 -19.56
C MET A 155 -42.59 -15.68 -18.03
N ARG A 156 -41.66 -16.51 -17.52
CA ARG A 156 -41.50 -16.73 -16.09
C ARG A 156 -40.78 -15.51 -15.44
N PRO A 157 -41.13 -15.06 -14.22
CA PRO A 157 -40.44 -13.94 -13.53
C PRO A 157 -38.94 -14.09 -13.49
N TRP A 158 -38.42 -15.30 -13.28
CA TRP A 158 -36.98 -15.59 -13.32
C TRP A 158 -36.34 -15.33 -14.68
N GLY A 159 -37.10 -15.44 -15.79
CA GLY A 159 -36.61 -15.10 -17.11
C GLY A 159 -36.30 -13.61 -17.25
N ILE A 160 -37.17 -12.77 -16.66
CA ILE A 160 -36.98 -11.31 -16.65
C ILE A 160 -35.81 -10.93 -15.73
N ILE A 161 -35.71 -11.52 -14.54
CA ILE A 161 -34.57 -11.30 -13.63
C ILE A 161 -33.26 -11.67 -14.35
N ARG A 162 -33.21 -12.82 -15.03
CA ARG A 162 -32.02 -13.22 -15.79
C ARG A 162 -31.67 -12.21 -16.89
N GLN A 163 -32.65 -11.62 -17.57
CA GLN A 163 -32.43 -10.56 -18.54
C GLN A 163 -31.78 -9.35 -17.88
N VAL A 164 -32.30 -8.87 -16.74
CA VAL A 164 -31.72 -7.76 -15.97
C VAL A 164 -30.28 -8.06 -15.54
N GLN A 165 -30.01 -9.31 -15.10
CA GLN A 165 -28.66 -9.74 -14.73
C GLN A 165 -27.69 -9.72 -15.94
N LEU A 166 -28.15 -10.12 -17.12
CA LEU A 166 -27.33 -10.06 -18.34
C LEU A 166 -27.05 -8.59 -18.76
N GLU A 167 -28.04 -7.70 -18.63
CA GLU A 167 -27.85 -6.27 -18.85
C GLU A 167 -26.81 -5.70 -17.86
N ALA A 168 -26.90 -6.05 -16.57
CA ALA A 168 -25.92 -5.67 -15.54
C ALA A 168 -24.49 -6.17 -15.87
N MET A 169 -24.38 -7.42 -16.34
CA MET A 169 -23.11 -8.00 -16.76
C MET A 169 -22.51 -7.29 -17.97
N GLY A 170 -23.36 -6.88 -18.93
CA GLY A 170 -22.93 -6.09 -20.10
C GLY A 170 -22.38 -4.72 -19.70
N ILE A 171 -23.09 -4.01 -18.81
CA ILE A 171 -22.63 -2.70 -18.29
C ILE A 171 -21.32 -2.86 -17.52
N TRP A 172 -21.23 -3.89 -16.65
CA TRP A 172 -19.98 -4.19 -15.95
C TRP A 172 -18.82 -4.46 -16.90
N ALA A 173 -19.03 -5.25 -17.96
CA ALA A 173 -17.97 -5.61 -18.91
C ALA A 173 -17.40 -4.37 -19.62
N ILE A 174 -18.28 -3.47 -20.07
CA ILE A 174 -17.87 -2.19 -20.68
C ILE A 174 -17.10 -1.34 -19.66
N GLY A 175 -17.63 -1.20 -18.44
CA GLY A 175 -16.99 -0.44 -17.37
C GLY A 175 -15.63 -1.04 -16.97
N ALA A 176 -15.52 -2.35 -16.88
CA ALA A 176 -14.27 -3.05 -16.54
C ALA A 176 -13.20 -2.85 -17.62
N ILE A 177 -13.56 -2.88 -18.91
CA ILE A 177 -12.63 -2.60 -20.02
C ILE A 177 -12.10 -1.17 -19.91
N ILE A 178 -13.00 -0.19 -19.76
CA ILE A 178 -12.62 1.22 -19.66
C ILE A 178 -11.72 1.44 -18.43
N ALA A 179 -12.12 0.91 -17.28
CA ALA A 179 -11.36 1.03 -16.03
C ALA A 179 -9.96 0.39 -16.14
N THR A 180 -9.85 -0.77 -16.79
CA THR A 180 -8.57 -1.45 -17.03
C THR A 180 -7.66 -0.60 -17.93
N VAL A 181 -8.16 -0.08 -19.03
CA VAL A 181 -7.38 0.77 -19.95
C VAL A 181 -6.89 2.03 -19.23
N LEU A 182 -7.76 2.70 -18.48
CA LEU A 182 -7.39 3.88 -17.70
C LEU A 182 -6.38 3.56 -16.60
N ASN A 183 -6.58 2.47 -15.86
CA ASN A 183 -5.66 2.05 -14.80
C ASN A 183 -4.26 1.76 -15.34
N VAL A 184 -4.16 0.96 -16.41
CA VAL A 184 -2.88 0.66 -17.06
C VAL A 184 -2.21 1.94 -17.56
N GLY A 185 -2.96 2.85 -18.21
CA GLY A 185 -2.44 4.11 -18.70
C GLY A 185 -1.91 5.01 -17.59
N ILE A 186 -2.68 5.20 -16.52
CA ILE A 186 -2.28 6.02 -15.36
C ILE A 186 -1.09 5.41 -14.64
N THR A 187 -1.09 4.09 -14.43
CA THR A 187 0.01 3.39 -13.77
C THR A 187 1.29 3.48 -14.60
N TYR A 188 1.20 3.31 -15.92
CA TYR A 188 2.34 3.45 -16.82
C TYR A 188 2.93 4.88 -16.79
N LEU A 189 2.08 5.90 -16.83
CA LEU A 189 2.52 7.29 -16.68
C LEU A 189 3.15 7.53 -15.31
N GLY A 190 2.56 7.00 -14.25
CA GLY A 190 3.12 7.09 -12.90
C GLY A 190 4.47 6.40 -12.76
N LEU A 191 4.69 5.26 -13.42
CA LEU A 191 5.97 4.56 -13.43
C LEU A 191 7.06 5.33 -14.18
N THR A 192 6.72 6.03 -15.26
CA THR A 192 7.69 6.77 -16.08
C THR A 192 8.04 8.13 -15.52
N VAL A 193 7.05 8.86 -15.02
CA VAL A 193 7.22 10.24 -14.55
C VAL A 193 7.41 10.33 -13.03
N GLY A 194 6.83 9.39 -12.29
CA GLY A 194 6.68 9.45 -10.83
C GLY A 194 5.66 10.52 -10.41
N VAL A 195 4.94 10.25 -9.35
CA VAL A 195 3.98 11.21 -8.78
C VAL A 195 4.72 12.10 -7.78
N PRO A 196 4.87 13.41 -8.05
CA PRO A 196 5.57 14.29 -7.12
C PRO A 196 4.76 14.46 -5.84
N ILE A 197 5.43 14.44 -4.70
CA ILE A 197 4.80 14.75 -3.42
C ILE A 197 4.66 16.28 -3.32
N PRO A 198 3.46 16.81 -3.03
CA PRO A 198 3.28 18.24 -2.80
C PRO A 198 4.20 18.75 -1.69
N ALA A 199 4.73 19.96 -1.88
CA ALA A 199 5.68 20.56 -0.93
C ALA A 199 5.06 20.69 0.48
N GLU A 200 3.76 20.93 0.56
CA GLU A 200 3.01 21.05 1.81
C GLU A 200 3.05 19.75 2.63
N VAL A 201 2.96 18.59 1.95
CA VAL A 201 3.05 17.27 2.59
C VAL A 201 4.48 17.06 3.12
N ASN A 202 5.50 17.42 2.34
CA ASN A 202 6.90 17.33 2.77
C ASN A 202 7.19 18.21 4.00
N GLU A 203 6.59 19.40 4.08
CA GLU A 203 6.73 20.25 5.28
C GLU A 203 6.03 19.62 6.50
N MET A 204 4.84 19.07 6.31
CA MET A 204 4.04 18.43 7.39
C MET A 204 4.75 17.21 7.97
N VAL A 205 5.45 16.41 7.16
CA VAL A 205 6.15 15.20 7.58
C VAL A 205 7.61 15.43 8.00
N LYS A 206 8.17 16.63 7.87
CA LYS A 206 9.52 16.95 8.38
C LYS A 206 9.73 16.67 9.88
N GLY A 207 8.67 16.62 10.65
CA GLY A 207 8.67 16.26 12.07
C GLY A 207 8.62 14.76 12.36
N PHE A 208 8.28 13.93 11.39
CA PHE A 208 8.19 12.48 11.53
C PHE A 208 9.51 11.81 11.09
N TYR A 209 9.79 10.64 11.68
CA TYR A 209 11.03 9.88 11.41
C TYR A 209 11.07 9.23 10.02
N PHE A 210 10.07 9.50 9.14
CA PHE A 210 9.98 8.91 7.82
C PHE A 210 10.72 9.75 6.78
N ILE A 211 11.49 9.07 5.93
CA ILE A 211 12.06 9.64 4.71
C ILE A 211 11.02 9.43 3.60
N PHE A 212 10.38 10.51 3.17
CA PHE A 212 9.53 10.45 1.99
C PHE A 212 10.40 10.67 0.74
N PRO A 213 10.27 9.81 -0.27
CA PRO A 213 10.92 10.07 -1.54
C PRO A 213 10.32 11.31 -2.20
N GLU A 214 11.08 12.01 -3.02
CA GLU A 214 10.57 13.18 -3.75
C GLU A 214 9.43 12.82 -4.71
N ARG A 215 9.40 11.57 -5.16
CA ARG A 215 8.38 11.02 -6.06
C ARG A 215 7.98 9.63 -5.65
N PHE A 216 6.67 9.36 -5.71
CA PHE A 216 6.13 8.01 -5.60
C PHE A 216 6.02 7.37 -6.96
N TYR A 217 6.40 6.10 -7.05
CA TYR A 217 6.23 5.28 -8.22
C TYR A 217 5.20 4.19 -7.90
N PRO A 218 4.02 4.18 -8.58
CA PRO A 218 3.02 3.15 -8.33
C PRO A 218 3.58 1.79 -8.73
N ALA A 219 3.25 0.75 -7.94
CA ALA A 219 3.57 -0.62 -8.30
C ALA A 219 2.47 -1.23 -9.17
N PHE A 220 2.85 -1.96 -10.20
CA PHE A 220 1.92 -2.71 -11.04
C PHE A 220 1.66 -4.09 -10.41
N SER A 221 0.44 -4.33 -9.95
CA SER A 221 0.02 -5.63 -9.42
C SER A 221 -1.01 -6.27 -10.33
N VAL A 222 -0.67 -7.39 -10.95
CA VAL A 222 -1.59 -8.19 -11.77
C VAL A 222 -2.75 -8.71 -10.92
N GLY A 223 -2.48 -9.08 -9.65
CA GLY A 223 -3.50 -9.52 -8.72
C GLY A 223 -4.60 -8.45 -8.50
N SER A 224 -4.20 -7.22 -8.23
CA SER A 224 -5.13 -6.10 -8.05
C SER A 224 -5.91 -5.77 -9.32
N LEU A 225 -5.27 -5.89 -10.50
CA LEU A 225 -5.89 -5.63 -11.79
C LEU A 225 -7.03 -6.61 -12.10
N VAL A 226 -6.93 -7.85 -11.64
CA VAL A 226 -7.93 -8.91 -11.88
C VAL A 226 -8.92 -9.01 -10.72
N ALA A 227 -8.44 -8.94 -9.48
CA ALA A 227 -9.29 -9.15 -8.30
C ALA A 227 -10.35 -8.05 -8.14
N ALA A 228 -9.99 -6.78 -8.34
CA ALA A 228 -10.93 -5.68 -8.18
C ALA A 228 -12.13 -5.78 -9.16
N PRO A 229 -11.97 -5.94 -10.48
CA PRO A 229 -13.09 -6.13 -11.38
C PRO A 229 -13.97 -7.34 -11.03
N LEU A 230 -13.37 -8.46 -10.60
CA LEU A 230 -14.14 -9.66 -10.21
C LEU A 230 -14.98 -9.43 -8.95
N ILE A 231 -14.43 -8.76 -7.94
CA ILE A 231 -15.18 -8.39 -6.73
C ILE A 231 -16.35 -7.47 -7.09
N PHE A 232 -16.10 -6.46 -7.96
CA PHE A 232 -17.16 -5.59 -8.46
C PHE A 232 -18.20 -6.34 -9.29
N LEU A 233 -17.84 -7.34 -10.09
CA LEU A 233 -18.79 -8.18 -10.82
C LEU A 233 -19.80 -8.83 -9.86
N VAL A 234 -19.28 -9.50 -8.83
CA VAL A 234 -20.15 -10.15 -7.83
C VAL A 234 -21.05 -9.13 -7.15
N GLY A 235 -20.49 -7.98 -6.75
CA GLY A 235 -21.27 -6.92 -6.12
C GLY A 235 -22.36 -6.33 -7.00
N ILE A 236 -22.07 -6.07 -8.28
CA ILE A 236 -23.05 -5.55 -9.26
C ILE A 236 -24.17 -6.57 -9.50
N GLN A 237 -23.85 -7.85 -9.59
CA GLN A 237 -24.85 -8.89 -9.76
C GLN A 237 -25.78 -8.99 -8.54
N VAL A 238 -25.23 -8.88 -7.33
CA VAL A 238 -26.03 -8.82 -6.09
C VAL A 238 -26.91 -7.57 -6.08
N ALA A 239 -26.36 -6.40 -6.40
CA ALA A 239 -27.09 -5.13 -6.43
C ALA A 239 -28.23 -5.14 -7.45
N ALA A 240 -27.96 -5.63 -8.66
CA ALA A 240 -28.96 -5.79 -9.73
C ALA A 240 -30.05 -6.80 -9.32
N PHE A 241 -29.67 -7.89 -8.64
CA PHE A 241 -30.63 -8.86 -8.12
C PHE A 241 -31.57 -8.23 -7.09
N VAL A 242 -31.02 -7.53 -6.10
CA VAL A 242 -31.79 -6.81 -5.08
C VAL A 242 -32.76 -5.82 -5.72
N GLY A 243 -32.29 -5.04 -6.71
CA GLY A 243 -33.14 -4.10 -7.44
C GLY A 243 -34.27 -4.78 -8.22
N SER A 244 -34.04 -5.98 -8.74
CA SER A 244 -35.00 -6.72 -9.57
C SER A 244 -35.92 -7.68 -8.79
N VAL A 245 -35.67 -7.92 -7.50
CA VAL A 245 -36.47 -8.86 -6.68
C VAL A 245 -37.97 -8.55 -6.70
N LYS A 246 -38.35 -7.30 -6.83
CA LYS A 246 -39.76 -6.87 -6.91
C LYS A 246 -40.52 -7.53 -8.09
N ILE A 247 -39.83 -7.93 -9.15
CA ILE A 247 -40.42 -8.61 -10.33
C ILE A 247 -41.09 -9.95 -9.93
N LEU A 248 -40.62 -10.61 -8.85
CA LEU A 248 -41.20 -11.85 -8.36
C LEU A 248 -42.64 -11.71 -7.85
N TRP A 249 -43.00 -10.51 -7.37
CA TRP A 249 -44.34 -10.22 -6.83
C TRP A 249 -45.18 -9.32 -7.75
N LEU A 250 -44.76 -9.17 -9.00
CA LEU A 250 -45.46 -8.33 -9.99
C LEU A 250 -46.66 -9.09 -10.54
N GLU A 251 -47.86 -8.62 -10.26
CA GLU A 251 -49.07 -9.14 -10.87
C GLU A 251 -49.27 -8.53 -12.28
N PRO A 252 -49.40 -9.35 -13.33
CA PRO A 252 -49.51 -8.87 -14.71
C PRO A 252 -50.62 -7.84 -14.94
N VAL A 253 -51.76 -8.03 -14.28
CA VAL A 253 -52.94 -7.18 -14.44
C VAL A 253 -52.73 -5.79 -13.79
N THR A 254 -52.14 -5.75 -12.62
CA THR A 254 -51.83 -4.48 -11.93
C THR A 254 -50.68 -3.73 -12.58
N ALA A 255 -49.67 -4.44 -13.12
CA ALA A 255 -48.54 -3.85 -13.84
C ALA A 255 -48.96 -3.16 -15.15
N MET A 256 -50.02 -3.64 -15.84
CA MET A 256 -50.52 -3.01 -17.07
C MET A 256 -51.43 -1.79 -16.80
N ARG A 257 -51.94 -1.62 -15.57
CA ARG A 257 -52.84 -0.52 -15.18
C ARG A 257 -52.13 0.62 -14.44
N SER A 258 -50.85 0.48 -14.10
CA SER A 258 -50.10 1.58 -13.49
C SER A 258 -49.82 2.68 -14.52
N GLU A 259 -50.49 3.82 -14.34
CA GLU A 259 -50.15 5.08 -15.00
C GLU A 259 -48.89 5.69 -14.36
#